data_4e7451aabd7857cf2c6ba0ffaf002629
#
_entry.id   4e7451aabd7857cf2c6ba0ffaf002629
#
_cell.length_a   1.000
_cell.length_b   1.000
_cell.length_c   1.000
_cell.angle_alpha   90.00
_cell.angle_beta   90.00
_cell.angle_gamma   90.00
#
_symmetry.space_group_name_H-M   'P 1'
#
loop_
_entity.id
_entity.type
_entity.pdbx_description
1 polymer ?
#
loop_
_entity_poly.entity_id
_entity_poly.type
_entity_poly.pdbx_seq_one_letter_code
_entity_poly.pdbx_strand_id
1 'polypeptide(L)'
;HQQEIDQLQADISQKYDVIHGLVHSIAFADYSAGWLPFHETPRAAFLQAVDISCFSLIAVCNAFKDLLDPEQGSVVTISISTTRMAAENYGYMAPVKAALDSSVCFLAKSFSNFSQVRFNAVCPGLLKTSASAGIPGYVDSYLFAEKATLRKSAVQTSEVADTVAFLISPRSSGINSQGIVIDAGMGTNYFDNQIISEQSTGVPDEQ
;
A
#
# COMPACT_ATOMS: atom_id res chain seq x y z
N HIS A 1 -10.97 -11.35 11.06
CA HIS A 1 -10.56 -12.50 11.86
C HIS A 1 -10.49 -13.76 11.00
N GLN A 2 -9.74 -14.81 11.42
CA GLN A 2 -9.55 -16.02 10.60
C GLN A 2 -10.88 -16.66 10.18
N GLN A 3 -11.84 -16.74 11.07
CA GLN A 3 -13.15 -17.31 10.77
C GLN A 3 -13.89 -16.59 9.64
N GLU A 4 -13.74 -15.27 9.51
CA GLU A 4 -14.35 -14.49 8.42
C GLU A 4 -13.65 -14.77 7.08
N ILE A 5 -12.33 -14.96 7.11
CA ILE A 5 -11.55 -15.35 5.93
C ILE A 5 -11.94 -16.75 5.46
N ASP A 6 -12.06 -17.70 6.40
CA ASP A 6 -12.46 -19.07 6.11
C ASP A 6 -13.91 -19.13 5.55
N GLN A 7 -14.81 -18.33 6.12
CA GLN A 7 -16.19 -18.23 5.62
C GLN A 7 -16.22 -17.62 4.21
N LEU A 8 -15.47 -16.54 3.97
CA LEU A 8 -15.36 -15.92 2.65
C LEU A 8 -14.83 -16.91 1.61
N GLN A 9 -13.80 -17.67 1.96
CA GLN A 9 -13.24 -18.70 1.10
C GLN A 9 -14.30 -19.78 0.78
N ALA A 10 -15.04 -20.25 1.78
CA ALA A 10 -16.09 -21.24 1.60
C ALA A 10 -17.23 -20.71 0.69
N ASP A 11 -17.64 -19.46 0.87
CA ASP A 11 -18.70 -18.84 0.06
C ASP A 11 -18.28 -18.66 -1.41
N ILE A 12 -17.00 -18.34 -1.65
CA ILE A 12 -16.46 -18.19 -3.00
C ILE A 12 -16.29 -19.54 -3.68
N SER A 13 -15.78 -20.55 -2.98
CA SER A 13 -15.58 -21.90 -3.53
C SER A 13 -16.89 -22.62 -3.88
N GLN A 14 -18.03 -22.21 -3.32
CA GLN A 14 -19.33 -22.69 -3.75
C GLN A 14 -19.75 -22.19 -5.14
N LYS A 15 -19.15 -21.10 -5.62
CA LYS A 15 -19.53 -20.42 -6.87
C LYS A 15 -18.49 -20.58 -7.97
N TYR A 16 -17.24 -20.75 -7.59
CA TYR A 16 -16.13 -20.78 -8.52
C TYR A 16 -15.13 -21.88 -8.15
N ASP A 17 -14.77 -22.69 -9.13
CA ASP A 17 -13.77 -23.73 -8.98
C ASP A 17 -12.35 -23.17 -8.97
N VAL A 18 -12.15 -21.97 -9.58
CA VAL A 18 -10.86 -21.31 -9.69
C VAL A 18 -11.02 -19.78 -9.74
N ILE A 19 -10.08 -19.06 -9.14
CA ILE A 19 -9.94 -17.62 -9.26
C ILE A 19 -8.56 -17.28 -9.86
N HIS A 20 -8.52 -16.29 -10.76
CA HIS A 20 -7.30 -15.87 -11.45
C HIS A 20 -6.63 -14.66 -10.81
N GLY A 21 -7.36 -13.90 -10.00
CA GLY A 21 -6.85 -12.69 -9.37
C GLY A 21 -7.37 -12.47 -7.96
N LEU A 22 -6.48 -12.02 -7.07
CA LEU A 22 -6.82 -11.63 -5.72
C LEU A 22 -6.23 -10.24 -5.46
N VAL A 23 -7.07 -9.28 -5.07
CA VAL A 23 -6.62 -7.94 -4.66
C VAL A 23 -6.78 -7.79 -3.16
N HIS A 24 -5.67 -7.62 -2.48
CA HIS A 24 -5.62 -7.30 -1.06
C HIS A 24 -5.49 -5.79 -0.87
N SER A 25 -6.60 -5.13 -0.60
CA SER A 25 -6.67 -3.67 -0.37
C SER A 25 -7.17 -3.38 1.05
N ILE A 26 -6.47 -3.93 2.04
CA ILE A 26 -6.82 -3.85 3.46
C ILE A 26 -5.73 -3.07 4.18
N ALA A 27 -6.14 -2.08 4.98
CA ALA A 27 -5.26 -1.37 5.90
C ALA A 27 -6.06 -0.78 7.05
N PHE A 28 -5.47 -0.79 8.22
CA PHE A 28 -6.00 -0.14 9.41
C PHE A 28 -4.87 0.34 10.31
N ALA A 29 -5.04 1.53 10.88
CA ALA A 29 -4.20 2.05 11.95
C ALA A 29 -5.07 2.79 12.94
N ASP A 30 -4.84 2.56 14.23
CA ASP A 30 -5.54 3.26 15.31
C ASP A 30 -4.77 4.55 15.66
N TYR A 31 -5.35 5.69 15.31
CA TYR A 31 -4.85 7.02 15.65
C TYR A 31 -5.68 7.70 16.76
N SER A 32 -6.43 6.95 17.55
CA SER A 32 -7.27 7.49 18.64
C SER A 32 -6.47 8.22 19.71
N ALA A 33 -5.19 7.88 19.90
CA ALA A 33 -4.27 8.60 20.78
C ALA A 33 -3.73 9.92 20.20
N GLY A 34 -4.15 10.30 18.98
CA GLY A 34 -3.61 11.44 18.24
C GLY A 34 -2.25 11.14 17.61
N TRP A 35 -1.59 12.21 17.13
CA TRP A 35 -0.24 12.12 16.59
C TRP A 35 0.78 12.09 17.72
N LEU A 36 1.54 11.01 17.77
CA LEU A 36 2.66 10.84 18.69
C LEU A 36 3.97 10.79 17.90
N PRO A 37 5.09 11.24 18.48
CA PRO A 37 6.39 10.97 17.93
C PRO A 37 6.58 9.46 17.73
N PHE A 38 7.27 9.06 16.66
CA PHE A 38 7.37 7.63 16.29
C PHE A 38 7.87 6.74 17.43
N HIS A 39 8.82 7.22 18.25
CA HIS A 39 9.37 6.47 19.41
C HIS A 39 8.36 6.27 20.56
N GLU A 40 7.23 6.99 20.55
CA GLU A 40 6.12 6.85 21.51
C GLU A 40 4.97 5.99 20.95
N THR A 41 5.19 5.31 19.82
CA THR A 41 4.16 4.47 19.18
C THR A 41 3.59 3.45 20.18
N PRO A 42 2.25 3.42 20.40
CA PRO A 42 1.64 2.46 21.31
C PRO A 42 1.78 1.03 20.76
N ARG A 43 2.34 0.14 21.57
CA ARG A 43 2.58 -1.26 21.17
C ARG A 43 1.31 -1.96 20.67
N ALA A 44 0.18 -1.74 21.34
CA ALA A 44 -1.09 -2.38 20.96
C ALA A 44 -1.55 -1.93 19.57
N ALA A 45 -1.51 -0.62 19.29
CA ALA A 45 -1.89 -0.06 17.99
C ALA A 45 -0.95 -0.53 16.86
N PHE A 46 0.36 -0.60 17.14
CA PHE A 46 1.33 -1.12 16.18
C PHE A 46 1.06 -2.59 15.83
N LEU A 47 0.86 -3.44 16.84
CA LEU A 47 0.59 -4.87 16.62
C LEU A 47 -0.74 -5.09 15.89
N GLN A 48 -1.79 -4.32 16.21
CA GLN A 48 -3.07 -4.37 15.52
C GLN A 48 -2.91 -3.97 14.03
N ALA A 49 -2.14 -2.91 13.76
CA ALA A 49 -1.88 -2.50 12.39
C ALA A 49 -1.09 -3.55 11.60
N VAL A 50 -0.11 -4.22 12.21
CA VAL A 50 0.61 -5.35 11.60
C VAL A 50 -0.34 -6.50 11.30
N ASP A 51 -1.20 -6.87 12.24
CA ASP A 51 -2.17 -7.97 12.08
C ASP A 51 -3.13 -7.68 10.92
N ILE A 52 -3.76 -6.50 10.92
CA ILE A 52 -4.78 -6.16 9.93
C ILE A 52 -4.18 -5.77 8.57
N SER A 53 -3.07 -5.03 8.54
CA SER A 53 -2.57 -4.44 7.29
C SER A 53 -1.43 -5.23 6.63
N CYS A 54 -0.85 -6.21 7.32
CA CYS A 54 0.24 -7.02 6.82
C CYS A 54 -0.08 -8.52 6.90
N PHE A 55 -0.33 -9.05 8.10
CA PHE A 55 -0.55 -10.49 8.30
C PHE A 55 -1.81 -10.99 7.58
N SER A 56 -2.83 -10.16 7.45
CA SER A 56 -4.05 -10.50 6.72
C SER A 56 -3.79 -10.94 5.27
N LEU A 57 -2.77 -10.40 4.58
CA LEU A 57 -2.36 -10.87 3.26
C LEU A 57 -1.94 -12.34 3.31
N ILE A 58 -1.11 -12.70 4.29
CA ILE A 58 -0.62 -14.08 4.47
C ILE A 58 -1.79 -15.01 4.76
N ALA A 59 -2.68 -14.61 5.67
CA ALA A 59 -3.85 -15.39 6.06
C ALA A 59 -4.81 -15.63 4.88
N VAL A 60 -5.12 -14.58 4.11
CA VAL A 60 -5.96 -14.68 2.92
C VAL A 60 -5.31 -15.57 1.86
N CYS A 61 -4.02 -15.36 1.56
CA CYS A 61 -3.34 -16.19 0.58
C CYS A 61 -3.30 -17.67 0.97
N ASN A 62 -3.13 -17.98 2.25
CA ASN A 62 -3.20 -19.35 2.74
C ASN A 62 -4.60 -19.96 2.59
N ALA A 63 -5.65 -19.21 2.91
CA ALA A 63 -7.03 -19.68 2.79
C ALA A 63 -7.43 -19.95 1.33
N PHE A 64 -6.94 -19.11 0.39
CA PHE A 64 -7.29 -19.19 -1.03
C PHE A 64 -6.31 -19.97 -1.90
N LYS A 65 -5.25 -20.57 -1.33
CA LYS A 65 -4.15 -21.21 -2.09
C LYS A 65 -4.60 -22.28 -3.08
N ASP A 66 -5.61 -23.06 -2.71
CA ASP A 66 -6.11 -24.17 -3.53
C ASP A 66 -7.19 -23.71 -4.53
N LEU A 67 -7.68 -22.48 -4.40
CA LEU A 67 -8.65 -21.85 -5.30
C LEU A 67 -7.98 -20.94 -6.35
N LEU A 68 -6.79 -20.44 -6.06
CA LEU A 68 -6.00 -19.65 -7.02
C LEU A 68 -5.55 -20.54 -8.19
N ASP A 69 -5.74 -20.04 -9.42
CA ASP A 69 -5.22 -20.70 -10.63
C ASP A 69 -3.70 -20.91 -10.49
N PRO A 70 -3.22 -22.17 -10.50
CA PRO A 70 -1.81 -22.45 -10.23
C PRO A 70 -0.87 -22.00 -11.36
N GLU A 71 -1.37 -21.75 -12.58
CA GLU A 71 -0.57 -21.37 -13.73
C GLU A 71 -0.64 -19.86 -14.02
N GLN A 72 -1.82 -19.25 -13.85
CA GLN A 72 -2.08 -17.86 -14.26
C GLN A 72 -2.44 -16.94 -13.09
N GLY A 73 -2.60 -17.47 -11.89
CA GLY A 73 -3.00 -16.72 -10.71
C GLY A 73 -2.11 -15.51 -10.43
N SER A 74 -2.72 -14.42 -9.99
CA SER A 74 -2.02 -13.21 -9.59
C SER A 74 -2.61 -12.59 -8.33
N VAL A 75 -1.75 -12.34 -7.35
CA VAL A 75 -2.09 -11.65 -6.11
C VAL A 75 -1.46 -10.27 -6.11
N VAL A 76 -2.26 -9.24 -5.90
CA VAL A 76 -1.79 -7.85 -5.82
C VAL A 76 -2.21 -7.23 -4.50
N THR A 77 -1.26 -6.69 -3.75
CA THR A 77 -1.55 -5.94 -2.53
C THR A 77 -1.32 -4.44 -2.72
N ILE A 78 -2.04 -3.61 -1.95
CA ILE A 78 -1.84 -2.17 -1.94
C ILE A 78 -0.91 -1.80 -0.78
N SER A 79 0.30 -1.36 -1.15
CA SER A 79 1.30 -0.82 -0.22
C SER A 79 1.33 0.71 -0.26
N ILE A 80 2.50 1.31 -0.10
CA ILE A 80 2.73 2.76 -0.24
C ILE A 80 4.13 3.02 -0.82
N SER A 81 4.33 4.16 -1.46
CA SER A 81 5.63 4.56 -2.02
C SER A 81 6.64 4.99 -0.97
N THR A 82 6.19 5.29 0.24
CA THR A 82 6.96 5.96 1.30
C THR A 82 7.51 5.02 2.38
N THR A 83 7.66 3.72 2.12
CA THR A 83 8.16 2.77 3.14
C THR A 83 9.60 3.06 3.60
N ARG A 84 10.38 3.82 2.81
CA ARG A 84 11.77 4.20 3.11
C ARG A 84 11.97 5.71 3.30
N MET A 85 10.91 6.50 3.18
CA MET A 85 10.93 7.94 3.41
C MET A 85 10.21 8.25 4.71
N ALA A 86 10.92 8.86 5.66
CA ALA A 86 10.31 9.27 6.91
C ALA A 86 9.51 10.57 6.68
N ALA A 87 8.28 10.58 7.16
CA ALA A 87 7.45 11.76 7.23
C ALA A 87 7.02 11.99 8.68
N GLU A 88 7.12 13.22 9.15
CA GLU A 88 6.50 13.60 10.41
C GLU A 88 4.99 13.32 10.32
N ASN A 89 4.39 12.94 11.42
CA ASN A 89 2.94 12.71 11.49
C ASN A 89 2.38 11.60 10.58
N TYR A 90 3.22 10.68 10.08
CA TYR A 90 2.72 9.51 9.34
C TYR A 90 2.62 8.26 10.24
N GLY A 91 3.23 8.32 11.43
CA GLY A 91 3.19 7.27 12.43
C GLY A 91 3.88 5.98 11.98
N TYR A 92 3.32 4.87 12.40
CA TYR A 92 3.90 3.53 12.22
C TYR A 92 3.43 2.80 10.94
N MET A 93 2.60 3.42 10.10
CA MET A 93 2.06 2.73 8.92
C MET A 93 3.13 2.41 7.88
N ALA A 94 4.17 3.26 7.72
CA ALA A 94 5.25 2.98 6.80
C ALA A 94 6.06 1.72 7.18
N PRO A 95 6.49 1.50 8.43
CA PRO A 95 7.07 0.22 8.86
C PRO A 95 6.15 -0.99 8.66
N VAL A 96 4.84 -0.86 8.91
CA VAL A 96 3.87 -1.92 8.67
C VAL A 96 3.79 -2.27 7.18
N LYS A 97 3.76 -1.26 6.30
CA LYS A 97 3.76 -1.48 4.85
C LYS A 97 5.10 -2.00 4.33
N ALA A 98 6.23 -1.66 4.96
CA ALA A 98 7.52 -2.28 4.65
C ALA A 98 7.54 -3.78 4.98
N ALA A 99 6.90 -4.19 6.09
CA ALA A 99 6.69 -5.60 6.41
C ALA A 99 5.79 -6.28 5.38
N LEU A 100 4.74 -5.60 4.89
CA LEU A 100 3.88 -6.09 3.81
C LEU A 100 4.66 -6.30 2.51
N ASP A 101 5.50 -5.32 2.11
CA ASP A 101 6.35 -5.42 0.90
C ASP A 101 7.31 -6.62 0.98
N SER A 102 7.93 -6.83 2.15
CA SER A 102 8.75 -8.01 2.38
C SER A 102 7.94 -9.31 2.30
N SER A 103 6.74 -9.34 2.86
CA SER A 103 5.84 -10.51 2.83
C SER A 103 5.45 -10.93 1.42
N VAL A 104 5.32 -10.00 0.49
CA VAL A 104 5.09 -10.29 -0.95
C VAL A 104 6.20 -11.20 -1.52
N CYS A 105 7.46 -10.90 -1.21
CA CYS A 105 8.60 -11.69 -1.67
C CYS A 105 8.59 -13.11 -1.09
N PHE A 106 8.27 -13.23 0.21
CA PHE A 106 8.22 -14.54 0.88
C PHE A 106 7.02 -15.37 0.44
N LEU A 107 5.87 -14.76 0.16
CA LEU A 107 4.71 -15.45 -0.41
C LEU A 107 5.02 -15.95 -1.83
N ALA A 108 5.60 -15.12 -2.69
CA ALA A 108 6.03 -15.53 -4.03
C ALA A 108 6.97 -16.74 -3.96
N LYS A 109 7.94 -16.71 -3.05
CA LYS A 109 8.87 -17.83 -2.86
C LYS A 109 8.16 -19.08 -2.31
N SER A 110 7.27 -18.93 -1.35
CA SER A 110 6.52 -20.06 -0.77
C SER A 110 5.65 -20.76 -1.82
N PHE A 111 4.89 -19.98 -2.59
CA PHE A 111 3.99 -20.50 -3.62
C PHE A 111 4.74 -21.08 -4.83
N SER A 112 5.96 -20.65 -5.12
CA SER A 112 6.77 -21.20 -6.22
C SER A 112 7.10 -22.67 -6.09
N ASN A 113 6.88 -23.28 -4.93
CA ASN A 113 7.07 -24.72 -4.71
C ASN A 113 5.95 -25.58 -5.32
N PHE A 114 4.78 -24.99 -5.59
CA PHE A 114 3.60 -25.73 -6.06
C PHE A 114 2.76 -25.00 -7.11
N SER A 115 3.11 -23.75 -7.46
CA SER A 115 2.36 -22.95 -8.45
C SER A 115 3.24 -21.90 -9.14
N GLN A 116 2.70 -21.25 -10.16
CA GLN A 116 3.26 -20.10 -10.85
C GLN A 116 2.55 -18.78 -10.45
N VAL A 117 1.77 -18.80 -9.39
CA VAL A 117 1.05 -17.61 -8.89
C VAL A 117 2.04 -16.47 -8.63
N ARG A 118 1.74 -15.30 -9.17
CA ARG A 118 2.56 -14.09 -9.03
C ARG A 118 2.06 -13.23 -7.88
N PHE A 119 2.99 -12.66 -7.14
CA PHE A 119 2.72 -11.78 -6.00
C PHE A 119 3.39 -10.44 -6.22
N ASN A 120 2.62 -9.35 -6.27
CA ASN A 120 3.16 -8.02 -6.47
C ASN A 120 2.46 -7.01 -5.54
N ALA A 121 3.12 -5.90 -5.28
CA ALA A 121 2.55 -4.76 -4.58
C ALA A 121 2.43 -3.56 -5.52
N VAL A 122 1.32 -2.82 -5.42
CA VAL A 122 1.22 -1.46 -5.95
C VAL A 122 1.48 -0.50 -4.81
N CYS A 123 2.42 0.42 -5.01
CA CYS A 123 2.94 1.32 -4.00
C CYS A 123 2.60 2.78 -4.37
N PRO A 124 1.36 3.24 -4.12
CA PRO A 124 0.96 4.60 -4.47
C PRO A 124 1.61 5.65 -3.57
N GLY A 125 1.77 6.86 -4.10
CA GLY A 125 1.96 8.06 -3.33
C GLY A 125 0.71 8.40 -2.50
N LEU A 126 0.65 9.62 -1.95
CA LEU A 126 -0.51 10.03 -1.16
C LEU A 126 -1.75 10.17 -2.06
N LEU A 127 -2.82 9.50 -1.66
CA LEU A 127 -4.10 9.46 -2.37
C LEU A 127 -5.19 10.13 -1.54
N LYS A 128 -6.09 10.85 -2.21
CA LYS A 128 -7.29 11.36 -1.56
C LYS A 128 -8.39 10.29 -1.59
N THR A 129 -8.61 9.65 -0.46
CA THR A 129 -9.61 8.58 -0.29
C THR A 129 -10.44 8.82 0.97
N SER A 130 -11.57 8.12 1.11
CA SER A 130 -12.35 8.14 2.36
C SER A 130 -11.53 7.64 3.57
N ALA A 131 -10.68 6.65 3.37
CA ALA A 131 -9.79 6.13 4.42
C ALA A 131 -8.75 7.17 4.85
N SER A 132 -8.15 7.90 3.91
CA SER A 132 -7.16 8.93 4.21
C SER A 132 -7.76 10.18 4.87
N ALA A 133 -9.04 10.46 4.64
CA ALA A 133 -9.75 11.58 5.28
C ALA A 133 -9.87 11.42 6.81
N GLY A 134 -9.79 10.20 7.32
CA GLY A 134 -9.79 9.91 8.76
C GLY A 134 -8.42 10.05 9.44
N ILE A 135 -7.35 10.34 8.68
CA ILE A 135 -6.00 10.49 9.21
C ILE A 135 -5.80 11.97 9.60
N PRO A 136 -5.56 12.29 10.90
CA PRO A 136 -5.31 13.67 11.32
C PRO A 136 -4.10 14.27 10.57
N GLY A 137 -4.15 15.55 10.17
CA GLY A 137 -3.05 16.22 9.46
C GLY A 137 -2.73 15.71 8.05
N TYR A 138 -3.53 14.77 7.52
CA TYR A 138 -3.30 14.19 6.19
C TYR A 138 -3.37 15.21 5.06
N VAL A 139 -4.22 16.23 5.21
CA VAL A 139 -4.42 17.25 4.18
C VAL A 139 -3.12 18.00 3.88
N ASP A 140 -2.37 18.39 4.90
CA ASP A 140 -1.10 19.12 4.71
C ASP A 140 -0.06 18.24 4.03
N SER A 141 0.03 16.97 4.46
CA SER A 141 0.90 15.99 3.82
C SER A 141 0.52 15.73 2.36
N TYR A 142 -0.78 15.68 2.06
CA TYR A 142 -1.28 15.51 0.69
C TYR A 142 -0.95 16.73 -0.18
N LEU A 143 -1.17 17.95 0.31
CA LEU A 143 -0.84 19.19 -0.42
C LEU A 143 0.66 19.32 -0.66
N PHE A 144 1.48 18.94 0.31
CA PHE A 144 2.93 18.85 0.11
C PHE A 144 3.29 17.84 -0.98
N ALA A 145 2.73 16.62 -0.89
CA ALA A 145 2.99 15.56 -1.88
C ALA A 145 2.56 15.98 -3.29
N GLU A 146 1.42 16.67 -3.44
CA GLU A 146 0.96 17.20 -4.71
C GLU A 146 2.00 18.14 -5.34
N LYS A 147 2.54 19.08 -4.56
CA LYS A 147 3.61 19.98 -5.00
C LYS A 147 4.93 19.25 -5.29
N ALA A 148 5.23 18.19 -4.56
CA ALA A 148 6.45 17.40 -4.73
C ALA A 148 6.42 16.48 -5.95
N THR A 149 5.24 16.15 -6.51
CA THR A 149 5.18 15.36 -7.75
C THR A 149 5.81 16.13 -8.93
N LEU A 150 6.40 15.41 -9.87
CA LEU A 150 7.01 16.05 -11.06
C LEU A 150 5.97 16.75 -11.95
N ARG A 151 4.73 16.29 -11.94
CA ARG A 151 3.61 16.88 -12.72
C ARG A 151 2.80 17.91 -11.95
N LYS A 152 3.14 18.20 -10.67
CA LYS A 152 2.45 19.14 -9.79
C LYS A 152 0.94 18.85 -9.62
N SER A 153 0.60 17.60 -9.69
CA SER A 153 -0.74 17.09 -9.42
C SER A 153 -0.68 15.69 -8.82
N ALA A 154 -1.50 15.46 -7.82
CA ALA A 154 -1.50 14.20 -7.08
C ALA A 154 -1.92 13.01 -7.96
N VAL A 155 -1.45 11.83 -7.59
CA VAL A 155 -1.88 10.56 -8.19
C VAL A 155 -3.37 10.33 -7.86
N GLN A 156 -4.10 9.83 -8.86
CA GLN A 156 -5.51 9.49 -8.72
C GLN A 156 -5.68 8.00 -8.43
N THR A 157 -6.77 7.64 -7.74
CA THR A 157 -7.09 6.23 -7.45
C THR A 157 -7.28 5.40 -8.71
N SER A 158 -7.78 6.01 -9.80
CA SER A 158 -7.90 5.35 -11.11
C SER A 158 -6.55 4.91 -11.68
N GLU A 159 -5.50 5.74 -11.56
CA GLU A 159 -4.15 5.41 -12.03
C GLU A 159 -3.55 4.23 -11.27
N VAL A 160 -3.86 4.15 -9.97
CA VAL A 160 -3.50 3.00 -9.13
C VAL A 160 -4.27 1.75 -9.57
N ALA A 161 -5.58 1.89 -9.81
CA ALA A 161 -6.44 0.79 -10.26
C ALA A 161 -6.02 0.23 -11.63
N ASP A 162 -5.59 1.07 -12.56
CA ASP A 162 -5.07 0.65 -13.87
C ASP A 162 -3.81 -0.21 -13.71
N THR A 163 -2.93 0.15 -12.78
CA THR A 163 -1.74 -0.66 -12.47
C THR A 163 -2.12 -1.99 -11.82
N VAL A 164 -3.09 -2.01 -10.92
CA VAL A 164 -3.63 -3.25 -10.33
C VAL A 164 -4.21 -4.14 -11.42
N ALA A 165 -5.03 -3.59 -12.32
CA ALA A 165 -5.62 -4.32 -13.43
C ALA A 165 -4.55 -4.91 -14.38
N PHE A 166 -3.48 -4.16 -14.65
CA PHE A 166 -2.33 -4.65 -15.40
C PHE A 166 -1.64 -5.81 -14.69
N LEU A 167 -1.36 -5.68 -13.39
CA LEU A 167 -0.64 -6.71 -12.61
C LEU A 167 -1.46 -8.00 -12.41
N ILE A 168 -2.78 -7.92 -12.37
CA ILE A 168 -3.66 -9.10 -12.32
C ILE A 168 -3.71 -9.79 -13.69
N SER A 169 -3.57 -9.04 -14.77
CA SER A 169 -3.69 -9.58 -16.11
C SER A 169 -2.49 -10.42 -16.53
N PRO A 170 -2.64 -11.31 -17.54
CA PRO A 170 -1.52 -12.06 -18.14
C PRO A 170 -0.44 -11.17 -18.77
N ARG A 171 -0.73 -9.90 -19.05
CA ARG A 171 0.24 -8.95 -19.62
C ARG A 171 1.43 -8.68 -18.70
N SER A 172 1.31 -8.94 -17.41
CA SER A 172 2.38 -8.81 -16.44
C SER A 172 3.03 -10.15 -16.05
N SER A 173 2.96 -11.16 -16.91
CA SER A 173 3.44 -12.52 -16.65
C SER A 173 4.90 -12.60 -16.19
N GLY A 174 5.76 -11.70 -16.63
CA GLY A 174 7.16 -11.60 -16.21
C GLY A 174 7.40 -10.81 -14.91
N ILE A 175 6.34 -10.25 -14.28
CA ILE A 175 6.47 -9.44 -13.07
C ILE A 175 6.01 -10.27 -11.88
N ASN A 176 6.95 -10.59 -11.00
CA ASN A 176 6.68 -11.33 -9.76
C ASN A 176 7.59 -10.81 -8.64
N SER A 177 7.07 -10.74 -7.43
CA SER A 177 7.83 -10.30 -6.24
C SER A 177 8.29 -8.83 -6.30
N GLN A 178 7.50 -7.95 -6.97
CA GLN A 178 7.86 -6.55 -7.17
C GLN A 178 6.87 -5.61 -6.48
N GLY A 179 7.41 -4.48 -5.99
CA GLY A 179 6.64 -3.30 -5.60
C GLY A 179 6.71 -2.24 -6.71
N ILE A 180 5.57 -1.92 -7.31
CA ILE A 180 5.49 -0.93 -8.39
C ILE A 180 5.08 0.42 -7.79
N VAL A 181 5.98 1.38 -7.83
CA VAL A 181 5.73 2.73 -7.31
C VAL A 181 4.89 3.55 -8.28
N ILE A 182 3.81 4.14 -7.79
CA ILE A 182 2.88 5.01 -8.52
C ILE A 182 2.75 6.32 -7.74
N ASP A 183 3.74 7.18 -7.86
CA ASP A 183 3.83 8.43 -7.07
C ASP A 183 4.05 9.70 -7.92
N ALA A 184 3.92 9.59 -9.22
CA ALA A 184 4.15 10.67 -10.18
C ALA A 184 5.54 11.35 -10.00
N GLY A 185 6.53 10.56 -9.59
CA GLY A 185 7.91 11.00 -9.41
C GLY A 185 8.18 11.75 -8.10
N MET A 186 7.25 11.74 -7.14
CA MET A 186 7.42 12.40 -5.84
C MET A 186 8.68 11.91 -5.12
N GLY A 187 8.88 10.58 -5.06
CA GLY A 187 10.02 9.97 -4.36
C GLY A 187 11.38 10.20 -5.02
N THR A 188 11.41 10.69 -6.24
CA THR A 188 12.64 11.01 -6.99
C THR A 188 12.93 12.50 -7.10
N ASN A 189 11.98 13.36 -6.74
CA ASN A 189 12.10 14.81 -6.77
C ASN A 189 12.87 15.30 -5.53
N TYR A 190 14.19 15.40 -5.64
CA TYR A 190 15.06 15.75 -4.52
C TYR A 190 15.01 17.24 -4.17
N PHE A 191 14.87 18.12 -5.18
CA PHE A 191 14.92 19.56 -4.99
C PHE A 191 13.95 20.27 -5.95
N ASP A 192 13.17 21.23 -5.44
CA ASP A 192 12.18 21.94 -6.20
C ASP A 192 12.12 23.42 -5.84
N ASN A 193 12.53 24.27 -6.78
CA ASN A 193 12.54 25.73 -6.61
C ASN A 193 11.17 26.33 -6.35
N GLN A 194 10.08 25.72 -6.89
CA GLN A 194 8.73 26.23 -6.68
C GLN A 194 8.28 26.07 -5.23
N ILE A 195 8.63 24.95 -4.60
CA ILE A 195 8.31 24.72 -3.19
C ILE A 195 9.01 25.75 -2.31
N ILE A 196 10.27 26.10 -2.64
CA ILE A 196 11.03 27.07 -1.86
C ILE A 196 10.54 28.50 -2.07
N SER A 197 10.23 28.89 -3.31
CA SER A 197 9.80 30.26 -3.61
C SER A 197 8.44 30.61 -2.99
N GLU A 198 7.53 29.66 -2.85
CA GLU A 198 6.25 29.87 -2.18
C GLU A 198 6.42 30.11 -0.67
N GLN A 199 7.47 29.56 -0.04
CA GLN A 199 7.80 29.81 1.37
C GLN A 199 8.44 31.21 1.56
N SER A 200 9.17 31.69 0.58
CA SER A 200 9.87 32.99 0.64
C SER A 200 8.94 34.20 0.55
N THR A 201 7.77 34.05 -0.08
CA THR A 201 6.78 35.13 -0.21
C THR A 201 5.98 35.39 1.07
N GLY A 202 6.16 34.57 2.11
CA GLY A 202 5.51 34.71 3.43
C GLY A 202 6.41 35.31 4.51
N VAL A 203 7.69 35.58 4.24
CA VAL A 203 8.62 36.21 5.20
C VAL A 203 8.61 37.70 4.95
N PRO A 204 8.18 38.59 5.92
CA PRO A 204 8.38 40.02 5.80
C PRO A 204 9.92 40.27 5.72
N ASP A 205 10.32 41.14 4.77
CA ASP A 205 11.68 41.66 4.74
C ASP A 205 11.99 42.32 6.11
N GLU A 206 12.73 41.64 6.96
CA GLU A 206 13.33 42.27 8.13
C GLU A 206 14.41 43.20 7.61
N GLN A 207 14.12 44.48 7.63
CA GLN A 207 15.07 45.59 7.44
C GLN A 207 15.87 45.84 8.73
#